data_d3fef03882e3dbc70f369ac4f4b984c7
#
_entry.id   d3fef03882e3dbc70f369ac4f4b984c7
#
_cell.length_a   1.000
_cell.length_b   1.000
_cell.length_c   1.000
_cell.angle_alpha   90.00
_cell.angle_beta   90.00
_cell.angle_gamma   90.00
#
_symmetry.space_group_name_H-M   'P 1'
#
loop_
_entity.id
_entity.type
_entity.pdbx_description
1 polymer ?
#
loop_
_entity_poly.entity_id
_entity_poly.type
_entity_poly.pdbx_seq_one_letter_code
_entity_poly.pdbx_strand_id
1 'polypeptide(L)'
;DVRLVEEYREVPMDTDLGPQLIGATPVWTGTNPGAPGPYRGESVVYGVIDSGINFGSPSFAAVDPVDGYVHVNPLGAGTYLGTCLPAGVDAGRCNAKLIGGYDFVCGAPGNQCVAANREEPGFGDTNGHGTHTASTAAGNRRNVVFSNAPLQISGVAPRANIIAYDAC
;
A
#
# COMPACT_ATOMS: atom_id res chain seq x y z
N ASP A 1 17.67 11.01 -37.27
CA ASP A 1 18.71 10.31 -36.50
C ASP A 1 18.03 9.42 -35.46
N VAL A 2 18.09 8.11 -35.66
CA VAL A 2 17.69 7.12 -34.66
C VAL A 2 18.88 6.91 -33.75
N ARG A 3 18.76 7.23 -32.45
CA ARG A 3 19.86 7.12 -31.48
C ARG A 3 19.91 5.78 -30.75
N LEU A 4 18.78 5.07 -30.70
CA LEU A 4 18.65 3.80 -30.02
C LEU A 4 17.53 2.99 -30.66
N VAL A 5 17.74 1.70 -30.84
CA VAL A 5 16.71 0.73 -31.19
C VAL A 5 16.83 -0.39 -30.16
N GLU A 6 15.78 -0.58 -29.37
CA GLU A 6 15.68 -1.68 -28.41
C GLU A 6 14.59 -2.64 -28.85
N GLU A 7 14.82 -3.93 -28.63
CA GLU A 7 13.81 -4.94 -28.80
C GLU A 7 12.73 -4.77 -27.74
N TYR A 8 11.48 -4.63 -28.16
CA TYR A 8 10.35 -4.64 -27.22
C TYR A 8 10.25 -6.02 -26.58
N ARG A 9 10.37 -6.07 -25.26
CA ARG A 9 10.10 -7.27 -24.45
C ARG A 9 8.92 -7.00 -23.55
N GLU A 10 7.95 -7.90 -23.55
CA GLU A 10 6.94 -7.89 -22.48
C GLU A 10 7.65 -8.15 -21.15
N VAL A 11 7.57 -7.18 -20.25
CA VAL A 11 8.06 -7.34 -18.89
C VAL A 11 6.92 -7.93 -18.07
N PRO A 12 7.10 -9.13 -17.47
CA PRO A 12 6.09 -9.67 -16.57
C PRO A 12 5.89 -8.75 -15.36
N MET A 13 4.70 -8.82 -14.74
CA MET A 13 4.42 -8.01 -13.56
C MET A 13 5.40 -8.37 -12.42
N ASP A 14 6.11 -7.35 -11.92
CA ASP A 14 7.24 -7.54 -10.99
C ASP A 14 6.82 -7.94 -9.57
N THR A 15 5.52 -7.86 -9.23
CA THR A 15 5.03 -8.11 -7.87
C THR A 15 5.09 -9.58 -7.46
N ASP A 16 5.13 -10.51 -8.39
CA ASP A 16 5.26 -11.95 -8.12
C ASP A 16 6.73 -12.39 -7.90
N LEU A 17 7.67 -11.81 -8.64
CA LEU A 17 9.09 -12.12 -8.58
C LEU A 17 9.92 -11.03 -7.88
N GLY A 18 9.44 -9.79 -7.84
CA GLY A 18 10.14 -8.65 -7.28
C GLY A 18 10.70 -8.88 -5.87
N PRO A 19 9.92 -9.36 -4.90
CA PRO A 19 10.42 -9.64 -3.55
C PRO A 19 11.54 -10.67 -3.50
N GLN A 20 11.54 -11.65 -4.40
CA GLN A 20 12.63 -12.64 -4.48
C GLN A 20 13.89 -12.03 -5.08
N LEU A 21 13.75 -11.25 -6.16
CA LEU A 21 14.87 -10.59 -6.85
C LEU A 21 15.64 -9.62 -5.96
N ILE A 22 14.93 -8.86 -5.11
CA ILE A 22 15.54 -7.91 -4.17
C ILE A 22 16.00 -8.57 -2.87
N GLY A 23 15.85 -9.88 -2.71
CA GLY A 23 16.29 -10.61 -1.51
C GLY A 23 15.39 -10.42 -0.28
N ALA A 24 14.10 -10.10 -0.46
CA ALA A 24 13.17 -9.98 0.66
C ALA A 24 12.87 -11.33 1.33
N THR A 25 12.84 -12.42 0.56
CA THR A 25 12.51 -13.76 1.07
C THR A 25 13.43 -14.23 2.20
N PRO A 26 14.77 -14.12 2.11
CA PRO A 26 15.65 -14.44 3.24
C PRO A 26 15.41 -13.61 4.49
N VAL A 27 15.00 -12.34 4.33
CA VAL A 27 14.62 -11.48 5.47
C VAL A 27 13.32 -11.96 6.10
N TRP A 28 12.34 -12.32 5.30
CA TRP A 28 11.05 -12.83 5.79
C TRP A 28 11.15 -14.17 6.50
N THR A 29 12.12 -14.99 6.14
CA THR A 29 12.35 -16.32 6.75
C THR A 29 13.37 -16.29 7.89
N GLY A 30 14.06 -15.16 8.10
CA GLY A 30 15.11 -15.04 9.11
C GLY A 30 16.40 -15.77 8.73
N THR A 31 16.60 -16.08 7.44
CA THR A 31 17.81 -16.75 6.94
C THR A 31 18.87 -15.78 6.42
N ASN A 32 18.60 -14.49 6.42
CA ASN A 32 19.56 -13.46 6.04
C ASN A 32 20.55 -13.21 7.17
N PRO A 33 21.87 -13.37 6.98
CA PRO A 33 22.87 -13.16 8.04
C PRO A 33 22.89 -11.74 8.62
N GLY A 34 22.50 -10.74 7.82
CA GLY A 34 22.40 -9.34 8.26
C GLY A 34 21.09 -8.97 8.94
N ALA A 35 20.11 -9.88 8.96
CA ALA A 35 18.80 -9.67 9.57
C ALA A 35 18.37 -10.97 10.29
N PRO A 36 18.81 -11.19 11.52
CA PRO A 36 18.72 -12.47 12.21
C PRO A 36 17.34 -12.84 12.74
N GLY A 37 16.28 -12.23 12.23
CA GLY A 37 14.89 -12.53 12.60
C GLY A 37 13.99 -12.54 11.38
N PRO A 38 12.81 -13.17 11.45
CA PRO A 38 11.82 -13.15 10.38
C PRO A 38 11.08 -11.80 10.36
N TYR A 39 11.68 -10.79 9.74
CA TYR A 39 11.13 -9.46 9.66
C TYR A 39 10.28 -9.29 8.40
N ARG A 40 9.07 -8.74 8.55
CA ARG A 40 8.13 -8.45 7.46
C ARG A 40 7.57 -7.03 7.52
N GLY A 41 8.21 -6.14 8.30
CA GLY A 41 7.82 -4.76 8.50
C GLY A 41 7.01 -4.51 9.78
N GLU A 42 7.02 -5.43 10.74
CA GLU A 42 6.39 -5.25 12.05
C GLU A 42 6.91 -3.98 12.73
N SER A 43 6.01 -3.17 13.27
CA SER A 43 6.31 -1.89 13.94
C SER A 43 6.87 -0.78 13.02
N VAL A 44 6.91 -1.00 11.71
CA VAL A 44 7.26 0.03 10.74
C VAL A 44 5.99 0.75 10.31
N VAL A 45 6.05 2.08 10.21
CA VAL A 45 5.02 2.91 9.59
C VAL A 45 5.53 3.40 8.24
N TYR A 46 4.83 3.05 7.18
CA TYR A 46 5.11 3.45 5.82
C TYR A 46 4.18 4.59 5.39
N GLY A 47 4.75 5.74 5.03
CA GLY A 47 4.03 6.85 4.44
C GLY A 47 4.06 6.77 2.91
N VAL A 48 2.91 6.80 2.26
CA VAL A 48 2.79 6.85 0.79
C VAL A 48 2.23 8.19 0.37
N ILE A 49 3.00 8.95 -0.42
CA ILE A 49 2.59 10.23 -1.02
C ILE A 49 2.32 9.95 -2.49
N ASP A 50 1.06 9.93 -2.87
CA ASP A 50 0.63 9.49 -4.21
C ASP A 50 -0.82 9.97 -4.46
N SER A 51 -1.55 9.31 -5.34
CA SER A 51 -2.95 9.58 -5.70
C SER A 51 -3.98 8.98 -4.72
N GLY A 52 -3.63 8.85 -3.43
CA GLY A 52 -4.52 8.23 -2.45
C GLY A 52 -4.39 6.71 -2.34
N ILE A 53 -5.39 6.07 -1.71
CA ILE A 53 -5.40 4.61 -1.50
C ILE A 53 -6.83 4.06 -1.56
N ASN A 54 -7.01 2.90 -2.18
CA ASN A 54 -8.27 2.17 -2.09
C ASN A 54 -8.35 1.42 -0.75
N PHE A 55 -8.89 2.10 0.27
CA PHE A 55 -9.05 1.56 1.62
C PHE A 55 -9.95 0.32 1.70
N GLY A 56 -10.76 0.05 0.68
CA GLY A 56 -11.55 -1.19 0.57
C GLY A 56 -10.76 -2.40 0.06
N SER A 57 -9.53 -2.21 -0.41
CA SER A 57 -8.70 -3.32 -0.89
C SER A 57 -8.28 -4.24 0.26
N PRO A 58 -8.43 -5.57 0.10
CA PRO A 58 -7.94 -6.53 1.08
C PRO A 58 -6.41 -6.47 1.31
N SER A 59 -5.65 -5.83 0.42
CA SER A 59 -4.22 -5.55 0.63
C SER A 59 -3.99 -4.63 1.84
N PHE A 60 -5.00 -3.90 2.28
CA PHE A 60 -4.94 -2.97 3.39
C PHE A 60 -5.87 -3.34 4.55
N ALA A 61 -6.38 -4.57 4.57
CA ALA A 61 -7.22 -5.07 5.65
C ALA A 61 -6.43 -5.19 6.97
N ALA A 62 -7.13 -5.01 8.10
CA ALA A 62 -6.55 -5.15 9.44
C ALA A 62 -6.02 -6.56 9.73
N VAL A 63 -6.49 -7.56 8.99
CA VAL A 63 -6.06 -8.96 9.10
C VAL A 63 -5.55 -9.39 7.73
N ASP A 64 -4.34 -9.96 7.69
CA ASP A 64 -3.80 -10.53 6.46
C ASP A 64 -4.67 -11.73 6.03
N PRO A 65 -5.23 -11.72 4.82
CA PRO A 65 -6.18 -12.75 4.39
C PRO A 65 -5.56 -14.11 4.09
N VAL A 66 -4.23 -14.21 4.09
CA VAL A 66 -3.52 -15.46 3.76
C VAL A 66 -3.05 -16.19 5.02
N ASP A 67 -2.40 -15.47 5.97
CA ASP A 67 -1.85 -16.09 7.19
C ASP A 67 -2.57 -15.70 8.46
N GLY A 68 -3.57 -14.83 8.37
CA GLY A 68 -4.34 -14.40 9.53
C GLY A 68 -3.60 -13.45 10.47
N TYR A 69 -2.46 -12.87 10.04
CA TYR A 69 -1.74 -11.90 10.86
C TYR A 69 -2.63 -10.70 11.18
N VAL A 70 -2.80 -10.42 12.45
CA VAL A 70 -3.58 -9.26 12.94
C VAL A 70 -2.63 -8.09 13.13
N HIS A 71 -2.85 -7.03 12.35
CA HIS A 71 -2.06 -5.81 12.47
C HIS A 71 -2.30 -5.13 13.81
N VAL A 72 -1.23 -4.57 14.38
CA VAL A 72 -1.29 -3.75 15.60
C VAL A 72 -1.14 -2.29 15.20
N ASN A 73 -2.07 -1.44 15.62
CA ASN A 73 -1.95 -0.01 15.40
C ASN A 73 -1.00 0.58 16.46
N PRO A 74 0.16 1.14 16.05
CA PRO A 74 1.14 1.69 16.98
C PRO A 74 0.65 2.96 17.71
N LEU A 75 -0.41 3.60 17.22
CA LEU A 75 -1.04 4.75 17.86
C LEU A 75 -2.03 4.36 18.97
N GLY A 76 -2.31 3.08 19.13
CA GLY A 76 -3.33 2.51 19.99
C GLY A 76 -4.62 2.13 19.26
N ALA A 77 -5.34 1.19 19.83
CA ALA A 77 -6.57 0.67 19.22
C ALA A 77 -7.61 1.80 19.03
N GLY A 78 -8.13 1.90 17.82
CA GLY A 78 -9.15 2.90 17.46
C GLY A 78 -8.62 4.33 17.31
N THR A 79 -7.31 4.56 17.40
CA THR A 79 -6.69 5.89 17.22
C THR A 79 -6.18 6.00 15.79
N TYR A 80 -6.69 6.98 15.03
CA TYR A 80 -6.34 7.19 13.62
C TYR A 80 -5.95 8.63 13.35
N LEU A 81 -5.29 8.89 12.21
CA LEU A 81 -4.76 10.21 11.86
C LEU A 81 -5.50 10.82 10.66
N GLY A 82 -5.42 12.16 10.58
CA GLY A 82 -5.89 12.94 9.44
C GLY A 82 -7.37 12.85 9.20
N THR A 83 -7.78 12.55 7.98
CA THR A 83 -9.19 12.47 7.55
C THR A 83 -9.94 11.30 8.17
N CYS A 84 -9.24 10.33 8.79
CA CYS A 84 -9.83 9.22 9.53
C CYS A 84 -10.22 9.54 10.99
N LEU A 85 -9.96 10.75 11.46
CA LEU A 85 -10.47 11.20 12.77
C LEU A 85 -12.00 11.09 12.81
N PRO A 86 -12.62 10.98 14.01
CA PRO A 86 -14.08 10.77 14.13
C PRO A 86 -14.96 11.80 13.41
N ALA A 87 -14.47 13.05 13.23
CA ALA A 87 -15.15 14.09 12.48
C ALA A 87 -14.60 14.29 11.05
N GLY A 88 -13.66 13.46 10.63
CA GLY A 88 -13.06 13.55 9.31
C GLY A 88 -13.93 12.90 8.23
N VAL A 89 -13.68 13.27 6.97
CA VAL A 89 -14.45 12.79 5.81
C VAL A 89 -14.32 11.28 5.63
N ASP A 90 -13.20 10.68 6.07
CA ASP A 90 -12.92 9.26 5.99
C ASP A 90 -13.09 8.51 7.32
N ALA A 91 -13.90 9.08 8.23
CA ALA A 91 -14.19 8.43 9.50
C ALA A 91 -14.70 6.99 9.29
N GLY A 92 -14.07 6.00 9.95
CA GLY A 92 -14.40 4.59 9.84
C GLY A 92 -13.75 3.86 8.66
N ARG A 93 -12.97 4.52 7.81
CA ARG A 93 -12.26 3.90 6.67
C ARG A 93 -10.86 3.39 7.04
N CYS A 94 -10.25 3.93 8.10
CA CYS A 94 -9.00 3.45 8.64
C CYS A 94 -9.19 2.20 9.52
N ASN A 95 -8.12 1.44 9.68
CA ASN A 95 -8.07 0.22 10.48
C ASN A 95 -6.65 0.03 11.06
N ALA A 96 -6.38 -1.10 11.71
CA ALA A 96 -5.08 -1.33 12.35
C ALA A 96 -3.90 -1.44 11.36
N LYS A 97 -4.13 -1.65 10.07
CA LYS A 97 -3.11 -1.61 9.02
C LYS A 97 -2.98 -0.22 8.40
N LEU A 98 -4.09 0.35 7.96
CA LEU A 98 -4.18 1.70 7.41
C LEU A 98 -4.55 2.66 8.53
N ILE A 99 -3.54 3.27 9.16
CA ILE A 99 -3.70 3.99 10.42
C ILE A 99 -3.94 5.49 10.27
N GLY A 100 -3.94 6.00 9.04
CA GLY A 100 -4.23 7.40 8.75
C GLY A 100 -4.31 7.69 7.27
N GLY A 101 -4.94 8.82 6.97
CA GLY A 101 -5.02 9.38 5.64
C GLY A 101 -5.05 10.90 5.68
N TYR A 102 -4.47 11.54 4.68
CA TYR A 102 -4.47 12.98 4.49
C TYR A 102 -4.77 13.30 3.04
N ASP A 103 -5.57 14.32 2.84
CA ASP A 103 -5.97 14.83 1.53
C ASP A 103 -5.33 16.21 1.32
N PHE A 104 -4.37 16.27 0.44
CA PHE A 104 -3.70 17.51 0.03
C PHE A 104 -4.18 18.03 -1.32
N VAL A 105 -5.05 17.31 -2.00
CA VAL A 105 -5.67 17.73 -3.26
C VAL A 105 -6.94 18.51 -2.97
N CYS A 106 -7.91 17.90 -2.31
CA CYS A 106 -9.17 18.53 -1.98
C CYS A 106 -9.13 19.31 -0.64
N GLY A 107 -8.31 18.86 0.29
CA GLY A 107 -8.16 19.48 1.62
C GLY A 107 -7.27 20.71 1.65
N ALA A 108 -6.53 21.02 0.59
CA ALA A 108 -5.62 22.16 0.52
C ALA A 108 -6.37 23.50 0.36
N PRO A 109 -5.79 24.62 0.84
CA PRO A 109 -6.29 25.95 0.50
C PRO A 109 -6.27 26.15 -1.03
N GLY A 110 -7.42 26.44 -1.61
CA GLY A 110 -7.58 26.61 -3.05
C GLY A 110 -8.22 25.41 -3.75
N ASN A 111 -8.53 24.37 -2.99
CA ASN A 111 -9.34 23.20 -3.34
C ASN A 111 -9.30 22.81 -4.84
N GLN A 112 -8.48 21.80 -5.15
CA GLN A 112 -8.36 21.22 -6.50
C GLN A 112 -9.46 20.17 -6.80
N CYS A 113 -10.39 19.95 -5.89
CA CYS A 113 -11.56 19.10 -6.05
C CYS A 113 -12.53 19.71 -7.08
N VAL A 114 -12.15 19.67 -8.33
CA VAL A 114 -13.01 20.09 -9.43
C VAL A 114 -13.56 18.85 -10.11
N ALA A 115 -14.81 18.91 -10.51
CA ALA A 115 -15.48 17.80 -11.22
C ALA A 115 -14.69 17.28 -12.44
N ALA A 116 -13.84 18.12 -13.05
CA ALA A 116 -12.98 17.75 -14.17
C ALA A 116 -11.86 16.75 -13.78
N ASN A 117 -11.39 16.76 -12.52
CA ASN A 117 -10.30 15.89 -12.04
C ASN A 117 -10.80 14.57 -11.46
N ARG A 118 -12.13 14.42 -11.29
CA ARG A 118 -12.76 13.26 -10.64
C ARG A 118 -12.30 13.03 -9.20
N GLU A 119 -11.63 14.02 -8.61
CA GLU A 119 -11.20 13.96 -7.22
C GLU A 119 -12.37 14.19 -6.26
N GLU A 120 -12.41 13.42 -5.19
CA GLU A 120 -13.40 13.52 -4.12
C GLU A 120 -12.70 13.84 -2.80
N PRO A 121 -13.36 14.55 -1.86
CA PRO A 121 -12.77 14.79 -0.55
C PRO A 121 -12.41 13.50 0.18
N GLY A 122 -11.18 13.47 0.72
CA GLY A 122 -10.62 12.32 1.42
C GLY A 122 -9.41 11.74 0.69
N PHE A 123 -8.84 10.67 1.25
CA PHE A 123 -7.64 10.04 0.69
C PHE A 123 -7.95 8.84 -0.24
N GLY A 124 -9.17 8.78 -0.74
CA GLY A 124 -9.60 7.72 -1.66
C GLY A 124 -8.89 7.82 -3.01
N ASP A 125 -8.39 6.71 -3.53
CA ASP A 125 -7.65 6.68 -4.79
C ASP A 125 -8.61 6.60 -5.98
N THR A 126 -8.64 7.63 -6.80
CA THR A 126 -9.44 7.70 -8.03
C THR A 126 -8.65 7.34 -9.28
N ASN A 127 -7.32 7.22 -9.17
CA ASN A 127 -6.39 6.92 -10.26
C ASN A 127 -5.97 5.44 -10.28
N GLY A 128 -5.68 4.87 -9.12
CA GLY A 128 -5.17 3.51 -8.93
C GLY A 128 -3.66 3.44 -8.73
N HIS A 129 -2.90 4.50 -9.01
CA HIS A 129 -1.45 4.50 -8.89
C HIS A 129 -1.02 4.39 -7.43
N GLY A 130 -1.57 5.21 -6.53
CA GLY A 130 -1.26 5.18 -5.10
C GLY A 130 -1.61 3.85 -4.44
N THR A 131 -2.72 3.25 -4.81
CA THR A 131 -3.10 1.89 -4.39
C THR A 131 -2.07 0.85 -4.82
N HIS A 132 -1.59 0.95 -6.07
CA HIS A 132 -0.58 0.04 -6.61
C HIS A 132 0.75 0.20 -5.88
N THR A 133 1.27 1.42 -5.74
CA THR A 133 2.55 1.68 -5.06
C THR A 133 2.50 1.29 -3.58
N ALA A 134 1.41 1.62 -2.87
CA ALA A 134 1.21 1.23 -1.48
C ALA A 134 1.14 -0.30 -1.30
N SER A 135 0.44 -0.99 -2.19
CA SER A 135 0.32 -2.45 -2.12
C SER A 135 1.64 -3.16 -2.46
N THR A 136 2.41 -2.63 -3.39
CA THR A 136 3.75 -3.15 -3.74
C THR A 136 4.74 -2.98 -2.58
N ALA A 137 4.68 -1.86 -1.87
CA ALA A 137 5.55 -1.61 -0.73
C ALA A 137 5.12 -2.39 0.52
N ALA A 138 3.83 -2.33 0.89
CA ALA A 138 3.36 -2.75 2.20
C ALA A 138 2.03 -3.52 2.19
N GLY A 139 1.52 -3.95 1.03
CA GLY A 139 0.26 -4.70 0.95
C GLY A 139 0.33 -6.06 1.65
N ASN A 140 -0.78 -6.46 2.27
CA ASN A 140 -0.97 -7.82 2.78
C ASN A 140 -0.76 -8.87 1.69
N ARG A 141 -0.48 -10.09 2.10
CA ARG A 141 -0.43 -11.24 1.18
C ARG A 141 -1.78 -11.51 0.55
N ARG A 142 -1.74 -11.93 -0.72
CA ARG A 142 -2.91 -12.21 -1.53
C ARG A 142 -2.71 -13.48 -2.34
N ASN A 143 -3.69 -14.37 -2.32
CA ASN A 143 -3.77 -15.43 -3.32
C ASN A 143 -4.54 -14.85 -4.51
N VAL A 144 -3.91 -14.85 -5.66
CA VAL A 144 -4.46 -14.32 -6.91
C VAL A 144 -4.35 -15.35 -8.02
N VAL A 145 -5.09 -15.16 -9.10
CA VAL A 145 -4.95 -15.95 -10.32
C VAL A 145 -4.48 -15.00 -11.41
N PHE A 146 -3.32 -15.29 -12.00
CA PHE A 146 -2.77 -14.54 -13.10
C PHE A 146 -2.47 -15.49 -14.26
N SER A 147 -2.95 -15.18 -15.47
CA SER A 147 -2.81 -16.04 -16.65
C SER A 147 -3.20 -17.51 -16.39
N ASN A 148 -4.31 -17.71 -15.65
CA ASN A 148 -4.81 -19.02 -15.20
C ASN A 148 -3.89 -19.78 -14.23
N ALA A 149 -2.82 -19.19 -13.73
CA ALA A 149 -1.96 -19.76 -12.70
C ALA A 149 -2.26 -19.14 -11.32
N PRO A 150 -2.43 -19.95 -10.26
CA PRO A 150 -2.53 -19.45 -8.91
C PRO A 150 -1.17 -18.91 -8.45
N LEU A 151 -1.15 -17.69 -7.92
CA LEU A 151 0.02 -17.02 -7.39
C LEU A 151 -0.26 -16.47 -5.99
N GLN A 152 0.77 -16.37 -5.18
CA GLN A 152 0.73 -15.60 -3.95
C GLN A 152 1.64 -14.38 -4.09
N ILE A 153 1.05 -13.21 -3.95
CA ILE A 153 1.76 -11.94 -4.02
C ILE A 153 1.66 -11.21 -2.69
N SER A 154 2.59 -10.29 -2.41
CA SER A 154 2.54 -9.38 -1.27
C SER A 154 3.36 -8.13 -1.54
N GLY A 155 3.18 -7.12 -0.70
CA GLY A 155 4.18 -6.06 -0.57
C GLY A 155 5.49 -6.59 0.01
N VAL A 156 6.54 -5.78 -0.10
CA VAL A 156 7.88 -6.10 0.45
C VAL A 156 7.87 -6.13 1.97
N ALA A 157 7.09 -5.23 2.60
CA ALA A 157 6.90 -5.15 4.05
C ALA A 157 5.41 -5.38 4.44
N PRO A 158 4.85 -6.60 4.25
CA PRO A 158 3.42 -6.83 4.34
C PRO A 158 2.83 -6.61 5.75
N ARG A 159 3.65 -6.54 6.78
CA ARG A 159 3.23 -6.29 8.17
C ARG A 159 3.43 -4.85 8.65
N ALA A 160 3.95 -3.96 7.78
CA ALA A 160 4.02 -2.53 8.09
C ALA A 160 2.63 -1.90 8.15
N ASN A 161 2.48 -0.88 8.99
CA ASN A 161 1.32 -0.01 8.99
C ASN A 161 1.45 1.06 7.89
N ILE A 162 0.35 1.64 7.44
CA ILE A 162 0.34 2.59 6.32
C ILE A 162 -0.33 3.89 6.75
N ILE A 163 0.23 5.02 6.31
CA ILE A 163 -0.43 6.33 6.27
C ILE A 163 -0.43 6.77 4.80
N ALA A 164 -1.61 7.06 4.26
CA ALA A 164 -1.77 7.53 2.90
C ALA A 164 -1.84 9.06 2.85
N TYR A 165 -1.17 9.64 1.87
CA TYR A 165 -1.21 11.06 1.55
C TYR A 165 -1.65 11.19 0.09
N ASP A 166 -2.89 11.62 -0.10
CA ASP A 166 -3.40 11.98 -1.41
C ASP A 166 -2.86 13.37 -1.76
N ALA A 167 -1.99 13.44 -2.77
CA ALA A 167 -1.21 14.62 -3.11
C ALA A 167 -1.16 14.91 -4.63
N CYS A 168 -1.76 14.08 -5.49
CA CYS A 168 -1.74 14.27 -6.96
C CYS A 168 -2.89 13.55 -7.70
#